data_0d633ca2cb5dca2052d3d6c62e824438
#
_entry.id   0d633ca2cb5dca2052d3d6c62e824438
#
_cell.length_a   1.000
_cell.length_b   1.000
_cell.length_c   1.000
_cell.angle_alpha   90.00
_cell.angle_beta   90.00
_cell.angle_gamma   90.00
#
_symmetry.space_group_name_H-M   'P 1'
#
loop_
_entity.id
_entity.type
_entity.pdbx_description
1 polymer ?
#
loop_
_entity_poly.entity_id
_entity_poly.type
_entity_poly.pdbx_seq_one_letter_code
_entity_poly.pdbx_strand_id
1 'polypeptide(L)'
;MKTKRLLATLLAVVMLLSVFSVISLAAGPYTFALTKGPEKTEYYDYERFDPSGIVIEITDSTGATVETVYYSNSLNNRFTFSVDLSKKLTVDVTEIEVKLDGAVVANIPVTVNHTYEENTSLGSTKHGTKCFGCGYVDPSSMEEHIYDDTAWTPNDDSTFVRDNTESNFCLVCNHEIKREIDSSAGYDIEFAEYQFLRDIMVYIDLLLDAIFGAIKR
;
A
#
# COMPACT_ATOMS: atom_id res chain seq x y z
N MET A 1 -7.28 -25.13 -28.95
CA MET A 1 -7.06 -24.08 -27.93
C MET A 1 -5.58 -23.80 -27.62
N LYS A 2 -4.65 -24.74 -27.75
CA LYS A 2 -3.21 -24.56 -27.45
C LYS A 2 -2.48 -23.61 -28.44
N THR A 3 -2.82 -23.63 -29.71
CA THR A 3 -2.22 -22.79 -30.76
C THR A 3 -2.51 -21.29 -30.61
N LYS A 4 -3.71 -20.90 -30.13
CA LYS A 4 -4.07 -19.49 -29.90
C LYS A 4 -3.31 -18.88 -28.73
N ARG A 5 -2.98 -19.67 -27.69
CA ARG A 5 -2.17 -19.20 -26.55
C ARG A 5 -0.70 -19.05 -26.93
N LEU A 6 -0.17 -19.95 -27.78
CA LEU A 6 1.20 -19.86 -28.27
C LEU A 6 1.40 -18.62 -29.18
N LEU A 7 0.39 -18.28 -30.00
CA LEU A 7 0.42 -17.08 -30.85
C LEU A 7 0.36 -15.80 -30.02
N ALA A 8 -0.46 -15.77 -28.96
CA ALA A 8 -0.57 -14.61 -28.07
C ALA A 8 0.73 -14.38 -27.27
N THR A 9 1.38 -15.44 -26.79
CA THR A 9 2.67 -15.31 -26.08
C THR A 9 3.80 -14.91 -27.03
N LEU A 10 3.80 -15.40 -28.27
CA LEU A 10 4.79 -14.99 -29.27
C LEU A 10 4.61 -13.51 -29.65
N LEU A 11 3.36 -13.05 -29.81
CA LEU A 11 3.06 -11.64 -30.10
C LEU A 11 3.46 -10.72 -28.93
N ALA A 12 3.23 -11.14 -27.68
CA ALA A 12 3.65 -10.39 -26.50
C ALA A 12 5.17 -10.29 -26.39
N VAL A 13 5.91 -11.36 -26.69
CA VAL A 13 7.38 -11.36 -26.69
C VAL A 13 7.92 -10.47 -27.82
N VAL A 14 7.30 -10.49 -29.00
CA VAL A 14 7.69 -9.61 -30.13
C VAL A 14 7.36 -8.14 -29.82
N MET A 15 6.25 -7.84 -29.14
CA MET A 15 5.94 -6.48 -28.70
C MET A 15 6.91 -6.00 -27.60
N LEU A 16 7.33 -6.85 -26.68
CA LEU A 16 8.33 -6.52 -25.66
C LEU A 16 9.72 -6.22 -26.27
N LEU A 17 10.07 -6.84 -27.38
CA LEU A 17 11.34 -6.60 -28.08
C LEU A 17 11.33 -5.34 -28.96
N SER A 18 10.15 -4.81 -29.33
CA SER A 18 10.03 -3.65 -30.23
C SER A 18 9.93 -2.30 -29.53
N VAL A 19 9.90 -2.24 -28.20
CA VAL A 19 9.64 -1.00 -27.44
C VAL A 19 10.91 -0.25 -27.08
N PHE A 20 12.10 -0.80 -27.32
CA PHE A 20 13.34 -0.05 -27.10
C PHE A 20 13.55 0.90 -28.30
N SER A 21 12.93 2.07 -28.22
CA SER A 21 13.27 3.17 -29.12
C SER A 21 14.69 3.60 -28.81
N VAL A 22 15.63 3.26 -29.67
CA VAL A 22 17.00 3.77 -29.60
C VAL A 22 16.94 5.25 -29.95
N ILE A 23 16.87 6.12 -28.94
CA ILE A 23 17.08 7.54 -29.11
C ILE A 23 18.58 7.74 -29.28
N SER A 24 19.04 7.74 -30.51
CA SER A 24 20.42 8.15 -30.83
C SER A 24 20.51 9.66 -30.72
N LEU A 25 20.86 10.19 -29.56
CA LEU A 25 21.27 11.58 -29.43
C LEU A 25 22.78 11.64 -29.71
N ALA A 26 23.13 12.20 -30.83
CA ALA A 26 24.53 12.49 -31.16
C ALA A 26 25.05 13.64 -30.30
N ALA A 27 25.55 13.32 -29.13
CA ALA A 27 26.30 14.25 -28.27
C ALA A 27 27.81 14.05 -28.57
N GLY A 28 28.34 14.66 -29.64
CA GLY A 28 29.75 14.53 -30.01
C GLY A 28 30.05 13.29 -30.89
N PRO A 29 31.29 12.80 -30.91
CA PRO A 29 31.71 11.69 -31.78
C PRO A 29 31.20 10.30 -31.33
N TYR A 30 30.40 10.21 -30.28
CA TYR A 30 29.93 8.95 -29.69
C TYR A 30 28.41 8.80 -29.76
N THR A 31 27.98 7.56 -29.96
CA THR A 31 26.59 7.15 -29.89
C THR A 31 26.41 6.22 -28.69
N PHE A 32 25.32 6.41 -27.95
CA PHE A 32 24.97 5.60 -26.78
C PHE A 32 23.77 4.71 -27.11
N ALA A 33 23.85 3.42 -26.79
CA ALA A 33 22.79 2.48 -27.02
C ALA A 33 22.54 1.63 -25.77
N LEU A 34 21.27 1.53 -25.33
CA LEU A 34 20.86 0.59 -24.32
C LEU A 34 20.82 -0.81 -24.94
N THR A 35 21.77 -1.67 -24.58
CA THR A 35 21.86 -3.05 -25.09
C THR A 35 21.16 -4.06 -24.19
N LYS A 36 20.99 -3.74 -22.91
CA LYS A 36 20.22 -4.53 -21.95
C LYS A 36 19.49 -3.58 -21.00
N GLY A 37 18.19 -3.78 -20.84
CA GLY A 37 17.37 -3.06 -19.87
C GLY A 37 17.53 -3.62 -18.45
N PRO A 38 16.82 -3.03 -17.46
CA PRO A 38 16.78 -3.54 -16.10
C PRO A 38 16.15 -4.93 -16.06
N GLU A 39 16.49 -5.69 -15.02
CA GLU A 39 15.93 -7.04 -14.83
C GLU A 39 14.45 -7.01 -14.45
N LYS A 40 13.99 -5.89 -13.88
CA LYS A 40 12.62 -5.69 -13.42
C LYS A 40 12.01 -4.45 -14.09
N THR A 41 10.79 -4.59 -14.62
CA THR A 41 10.01 -3.50 -15.22
C THR A 41 8.58 -3.40 -14.68
N GLU A 42 8.16 -4.38 -13.87
CA GLU A 42 6.88 -4.38 -13.18
C GLU A 42 7.09 -4.15 -11.69
N TYR A 43 6.41 -3.16 -11.13
CA TYR A 43 6.56 -2.72 -9.74
C TYR A 43 5.20 -2.59 -9.07
N TYR A 44 5.23 -2.55 -7.75
CA TYR A 44 4.13 -2.06 -6.93
C TYR A 44 4.45 -0.67 -6.38
N ASP A 45 3.45 0.11 -6.04
CA ASP A 45 3.56 1.50 -5.59
C ASP A 45 4.25 1.70 -4.22
N TYR A 46 4.73 0.63 -3.59
CA TYR A 46 5.61 0.67 -2.43
C TYR A 46 7.07 0.32 -2.76
N GLU A 47 7.35 -0.07 -3.99
CA GLU A 47 8.68 -0.47 -4.43
C GLU A 47 9.47 0.71 -5.00
N ARG A 48 10.77 0.53 -5.10
CA ARG A 48 11.70 1.48 -5.72
C ARG A 48 12.16 0.93 -7.05
N PHE A 49 12.53 1.83 -7.96
CA PHE A 49 13.17 1.39 -9.21
C PHE A 49 14.49 0.70 -8.92
N ASP A 50 14.67 -0.47 -9.52
CA ASP A 50 15.92 -1.23 -9.49
C ASP A 50 16.56 -1.20 -10.88
N PRO A 51 17.65 -0.43 -11.07
CA PRO A 51 18.35 -0.33 -12.35
C PRO A 51 19.31 -1.49 -12.61
N SER A 52 19.33 -2.53 -11.77
CA SER A 52 20.21 -3.70 -11.95
C SER A 52 19.99 -4.36 -13.31
N GLY A 53 21.06 -4.71 -13.97
CA GLY A 53 21.04 -5.34 -15.29
C GLY A 53 21.13 -4.37 -16.47
N ILE A 54 21.06 -3.06 -16.25
CA ILE A 54 21.21 -2.07 -17.34
C ILE A 54 22.65 -2.15 -17.90
N VAL A 55 22.73 -2.23 -19.25
CA VAL A 55 24.00 -2.21 -20.00
C VAL A 55 23.86 -1.21 -21.13
N ILE A 56 24.82 -0.28 -21.21
CA ILE A 56 24.91 0.72 -22.27
C ILE A 56 26.21 0.50 -23.05
N GLU A 57 26.10 0.45 -24.37
CA GLU A 57 27.22 0.39 -25.28
C GLU A 57 27.48 1.77 -25.87
N ILE A 58 28.74 2.18 -25.88
CA ILE A 58 29.20 3.43 -26.47
C ILE A 58 29.97 3.08 -27.72
N THR A 59 29.54 3.65 -28.86
CA THR A 59 30.19 3.47 -30.15
C THR A 59 30.74 4.79 -30.68
N ASP A 60 31.83 4.75 -31.41
CA ASP A 60 32.38 5.91 -32.12
C ASP A 60 31.65 6.19 -33.44
N SER A 61 32.10 7.20 -34.16
CA SER A 61 31.55 7.62 -35.49
C SER A 61 31.75 6.55 -36.57
N THR A 62 32.60 5.55 -36.36
CA THR A 62 32.82 4.42 -37.29
C THR A 62 31.90 3.23 -36.99
N GLY A 63 31.17 3.28 -35.84
CA GLY A 63 30.34 2.20 -35.34
C GLY A 63 31.14 1.16 -34.53
N ALA A 64 32.40 1.46 -34.22
CA ALA A 64 33.17 0.58 -33.36
C ALA A 64 32.82 0.80 -31.87
N THR A 65 32.65 -0.29 -31.12
CA THR A 65 32.42 -0.22 -29.66
C THR A 65 33.64 0.30 -28.97
N VAL A 66 33.50 1.42 -28.28
CA VAL A 66 34.56 2.07 -27.50
C VAL A 66 34.51 1.62 -26.04
N GLU A 67 33.31 1.51 -25.49
CA GLU A 67 33.10 1.14 -24.09
C GLU A 67 31.75 0.42 -23.92
N THR A 68 31.72 -0.54 -22.99
CA THR A 68 30.47 -1.14 -22.49
C THR A 68 30.35 -0.82 -21.00
N VAL A 69 29.30 -0.09 -20.64
CA VAL A 69 29.07 0.39 -19.27
C VAL A 69 27.94 -0.42 -18.63
N TYR A 70 28.26 -1.06 -17.53
CA TYR A 70 27.30 -1.82 -16.72
C TYR A 70 26.85 -0.95 -15.54
N TYR A 71 25.54 -0.91 -15.27
CA TYR A 71 25.09 -0.33 -14.03
C TYR A 71 25.61 -1.14 -12.84
N SER A 72 26.30 -0.47 -11.93
CA SER A 72 26.69 -1.04 -10.65
C SER A 72 26.59 0.01 -9.55
N ASN A 73 26.18 -0.40 -8.36
CA ASN A 73 26.01 0.50 -7.21
C ASN A 73 27.30 1.23 -6.78
N SER A 74 28.47 0.75 -7.20
CA SER A 74 29.77 1.34 -6.87
C SER A 74 30.25 2.43 -7.84
N LEU A 75 29.60 2.60 -9.02
CA LEU A 75 29.98 3.56 -10.08
C LEU A 75 28.83 4.52 -10.43
N ASN A 76 28.01 4.87 -9.46
CA ASN A 76 26.69 5.52 -9.62
C ASN A 76 26.70 6.94 -10.17
N ASN A 77 27.86 7.61 -10.28
CA ASN A 77 27.91 9.02 -10.70
C ASN A 77 27.74 9.21 -12.22
N ARG A 78 27.85 8.17 -13.04
CA ARG A 78 27.67 8.25 -14.49
C ARG A 78 26.22 8.11 -14.92
N PHE A 79 25.43 7.31 -14.15
CA PHE A 79 24.00 7.10 -14.42
C PHE A 79 23.15 8.08 -13.67
N THR A 80 22.14 8.63 -14.35
CA THR A 80 21.05 9.37 -13.72
C THR A 80 19.72 8.91 -14.29
N PHE A 81 18.68 8.99 -13.48
CA PHE A 81 17.34 8.54 -13.82
C PHE A 81 16.34 9.66 -13.59
N SER A 82 15.21 9.65 -14.32
CA SER A 82 14.11 10.60 -14.10
C SER A 82 13.40 10.40 -12.75
N VAL A 83 13.65 9.28 -12.07
CA VAL A 83 13.13 8.96 -10.75
C VAL A 83 14.24 8.94 -9.71
N ASP A 84 13.88 9.24 -8.47
CA ASP A 84 14.79 9.17 -7.32
C ASP A 84 14.84 7.71 -6.81
N LEU A 85 16.00 7.06 -6.94
CA LEU A 85 16.18 5.66 -6.52
C LEU A 85 15.97 5.43 -5.01
N SER A 86 15.96 6.48 -4.20
CA SER A 86 15.67 6.40 -2.77
C SER A 86 14.17 6.41 -2.46
N LYS A 87 13.34 6.83 -3.40
CA LYS A 87 11.90 6.98 -3.24
C LYS A 87 11.14 5.81 -3.87
N LYS A 88 9.94 5.58 -3.34
CA LYS A 88 8.98 4.64 -3.92
C LYS A 88 8.46 5.18 -5.24
N LEU A 89 8.17 4.27 -6.18
CA LEU A 89 7.48 4.62 -7.41
C LEU A 89 6.00 4.92 -7.12
N THR A 90 5.43 5.76 -7.98
CA THR A 90 4.00 6.09 -7.98
C THR A 90 3.37 5.53 -9.26
N VAL A 91 2.08 5.22 -9.22
CA VAL A 91 1.36 4.55 -10.33
C VAL A 91 1.27 5.37 -11.62
N ASP A 92 1.55 6.66 -11.55
CA ASP A 92 1.62 7.56 -12.70
C ASP A 92 2.96 7.47 -13.46
N VAL A 93 3.97 6.78 -12.91
CA VAL A 93 5.23 6.54 -13.58
C VAL A 93 5.06 5.40 -14.59
N THR A 94 5.05 5.75 -15.87
CA THR A 94 4.91 4.80 -16.98
C THR A 94 6.20 4.55 -17.74
N GLU A 95 7.19 5.44 -17.57
CA GLU A 95 8.51 5.31 -18.16
C GLU A 95 9.59 5.96 -17.28
N ILE A 96 10.81 5.49 -17.40
CA ILE A 96 11.96 6.01 -16.69
C ILE A 96 13.05 6.37 -17.70
N GLU A 97 13.38 7.69 -17.78
CA GLU A 97 14.47 8.17 -18.58
C GLU A 97 15.81 7.78 -17.95
N VAL A 98 16.70 7.19 -18.76
CA VAL A 98 18.05 6.82 -18.37
C VAL A 98 19.05 7.73 -19.05
N LYS A 99 19.91 8.36 -18.28
CA LYS A 99 21.03 9.15 -18.77
C LYS A 99 22.36 8.50 -18.36
N LEU A 100 23.32 8.58 -19.27
CA LEU A 100 24.74 8.27 -19.01
C LEU A 100 25.57 9.50 -19.29
N ASP A 101 26.38 9.94 -18.32
CA ASP A 101 27.20 11.14 -18.41
C ASP A 101 26.39 12.41 -18.83
N GLY A 102 25.13 12.47 -18.42
CA GLY A 102 24.19 13.55 -18.74
C GLY A 102 23.49 13.45 -20.10
N ALA A 103 23.87 12.52 -20.97
CA ALA A 103 23.18 12.26 -22.22
C ALA A 103 22.01 11.28 -22.00
N VAL A 104 20.83 11.59 -22.58
CA VAL A 104 19.69 10.67 -22.57
C VAL A 104 20.02 9.49 -23.47
N VAL A 105 19.92 8.27 -22.93
CA VAL A 105 20.23 7.05 -23.65
C VAL A 105 18.97 6.30 -24.04
N ALA A 106 18.02 6.20 -23.14
CA ALA A 106 16.77 5.47 -23.36
C ALA A 106 15.67 5.94 -22.41
N ASN A 107 14.42 5.68 -22.82
CA ASN A 107 13.26 5.63 -21.94
C ASN A 107 12.85 4.17 -21.74
N ILE A 108 12.83 3.73 -20.49
CA ILE A 108 12.47 2.37 -20.12
C ILE A 108 11.01 2.36 -19.69
N PRO A 109 10.12 1.67 -20.43
CA PRO A 109 8.74 1.53 -20.01
C PRO A 109 8.68 0.68 -18.74
N VAL A 110 7.89 1.15 -17.77
CA VAL A 110 7.61 0.44 -16.51
C VAL A 110 6.11 0.41 -16.25
N THR A 111 5.70 -0.61 -15.53
CA THR A 111 4.32 -0.72 -15.01
C THR A 111 4.38 -0.66 -13.50
N VAL A 112 3.64 0.29 -12.91
CA VAL A 112 3.51 0.38 -11.46
C VAL A 112 2.08 0.07 -11.08
N ASN A 113 1.87 -1.03 -10.35
CA ASN A 113 0.58 -1.52 -9.93
C ASN A 113 0.23 -1.02 -8.52
N HIS A 114 -1.05 -0.81 -8.25
CA HIS A 114 -1.53 -0.56 -6.90
C HIS A 114 -1.37 -1.80 -6.02
N THR A 115 -1.03 -1.58 -4.76
CA THR A 115 -1.10 -2.61 -3.72
C THR A 115 -2.35 -2.37 -2.89
N TYR A 116 -3.33 -3.21 -3.08
CA TYR A 116 -4.63 -3.05 -2.44
C TYR A 116 -4.71 -3.74 -1.08
N GLU A 117 -5.36 -3.07 -0.15
CA GLU A 117 -5.89 -3.63 1.09
C GLU A 117 -7.40 -3.81 0.91
N GLU A 118 -7.85 -5.04 0.99
CA GLU A 118 -9.27 -5.39 0.89
C GLU A 118 -10.01 -5.07 2.18
N ASN A 119 -11.33 -4.91 2.08
CA ASN A 119 -12.21 -4.75 3.25
C ASN A 119 -11.83 -3.55 4.16
N THR A 120 -11.36 -2.47 3.57
CA THR A 120 -11.02 -1.25 4.31
C THR A 120 -12.26 -0.36 4.49
N SER A 121 -12.44 0.18 5.69
CA SER A 121 -13.48 1.19 5.92
C SER A 121 -13.16 2.47 5.14
N LEU A 122 -14.13 2.94 4.35
CA LEU A 122 -14.03 4.13 3.50
C LEU A 122 -14.87 5.30 4.05
N GLY A 123 -15.15 5.28 5.33
CA GLY A 123 -15.95 6.28 6.03
C GLY A 123 -17.15 5.66 6.74
N SER A 124 -18.16 6.45 7.06
CA SER A 124 -19.31 6.02 7.89
C SER A 124 -20.30 5.10 7.19
N THR A 125 -20.28 5.01 5.86
CA THR A 125 -21.33 4.31 5.11
C THR A 125 -20.82 3.14 4.26
N LYS A 126 -19.53 3.14 3.89
CA LYS A 126 -19.00 2.20 2.91
C LYS A 126 -17.67 1.57 3.34
N HIS A 127 -17.45 0.36 2.85
CA HIS A 127 -16.15 -0.30 2.82
C HIS A 127 -15.77 -0.63 1.37
N GLY A 128 -14.51 -1.03 1.16
CA GLY A 128 -14.02 -1.40 -0.17
C GLY A 128 -12.53 -1.66 -0.16
N THR A 129 -11.97 -1.68 -1.36
CA THR A 129 -10.56 -1.94 -1.60
C THR A 129 -9.81 -0.63 -1.77
N LYS A 130 -8.80 -0.39 -0.94
CA LYS A 130 -8.01 0.83 -0.94
C LYS A 130 -6.53 0.52 -1.14
N CYS A 131 -5.86 1.30 -1.98
CA CYS A 131 -4.42 1.19 -2.15
C CYS A 131 -3.69 1.67 -0.90
N PHE A 132 -2.84 0.81 -0.37
CA PHE A 132 -2.01 1.11 0.81
C PHE A 132 -0.99 2.23 0.54
N GLY A 133 -0.43 2.28 -0.67
CA GLY A 133 0.64 3.22 -1.03
C GLY A 133 0.14 4.64 -1.31
N CYS A 134 -0.88 4.79 -2.15
CA CYS A 134 -1.35 6.09 -2.64
C CYS A 134 -2.75 6.49 -2.13
N GLY A 135 -3.46 5.59 -1.45
CA GLY A 135 -4.82 5.85 -0.96
C GLY A 135 -5.92 5.79 -2.02
N TYR A 136 -5.59 5.42 -3.27
CA TYR A 136 -6.60 5.23 -4.30
C TYR A 136 -7.61 4.17 -3.88
N VAL A 137 -8.88 4.46 -4.08
CA VAL A 137 -9.99 3.53 -3.81
C VAL A 137 -10.49 2.97 -5.14
N ASP A 138 -10.59 1.65 -5.24
CA ASP A 138 -11.22 1.03 -6.40
C ASP A 138 -12.74 1.27 -6.36
N PRO A 139 -13.29 2.06 -7.29
CA PRO A 139 -14.72 2.38 -7.28
C PRO A 139 -15.62 1.14 -7.45
N SER A 140 -15.11 0.08 -8.10
CA SER A 140 -15.88 -1.16 -8.33
C SER A 140 -16.01 -2.03 -7.09
N SER A 141 -15.17 -1.80 -6.07
CA SER A 141 -15.16 -2.56 -4.81
C SER A 141 -15.99 -1.91 -3.70
N MET A 142 -16.55 -0.72 -3.95
CA MET A 142 -17.26 0.03 -2.91
C MET A 142 -18.64 -0.57 -2.64
N GLU A 143 -18.84 -1.04 -1.41
CA GLU A 143 -20.09 -1.59 -0.90
C GLU A 143 -20.53 -0.87 0.38
N GLU A 144 -21.81 -0.92 0.72
CA GLU A 144 -22.33 -0.40 1.98
C GLU A 144 -21.90 -1.30 3.14
N HIS A 145 -21.73 -0.71 4.33
CA HIS A 145 -21.45 -1.50 5.52
C HIS A 145 -22.62 -2.45 5.84
N ILE A 146 -22.27 -3.68 6.21
CA ILE A 146 -23.21 -4.73 6.59
C ILE A 146 -23.09 -4.95 8.09
N TYR A 147 -24.18 -4.68 8.81
CA TYR A 147 -24.27 -4.87 10.26
C TYR A 147 -25.27 -5.98 10.58
N ASP A 148 -25.00 -6.72 11.64
CA ASP A 148 -26.00 -7.64 12.22
C ASP A 148 -26.80 -6.84 13.26
N ASP A 149 -28.07 -6.60 12.96
CA ASP A 149 -28.97 -5.82 13.84
C ASP A 149 -29.16 -6.46 15.23
N THR A 150 -28.78 -7.72 15.41
CA THR A 150 -28.86 -8.43 16.68
C THR A 150 -27.55 -8.44 17.47
N ALA A 151 -26.44 -7.98 16.86
CA ALA A 151 -25.09 -8.06 17.43
C ALA A 151 -24.62 -6.78 18.11
N TRP A 152 -25.54 -6.03 18.76
CA TRP A 152 -25.18 -4.86 19.54
C TRP A 152 -24.53 -5.25 20.86
N THR A 153 -23.38 -4.66 21.16
CA THR A 153 -22.60 -4.92 22.38
C THR A 153 -22.52 -3.65 23.20
N PRO A 154 -23.00 -3.65 24.48
CA PRO A 154 -22.85 -2.51 25.35
C PRO A 154 -21.40 -2.11 25.53
N ASN A 155 -21.10 -0.82 25.45
CA ASN A 155 -19.78 -0.27 25.74
C ASN A 155 -19.60 -0.21 27.26
N ASP A 156 -18.97 -1.25 27.81
CA ASP A 156 -18.61 -1.31 29.21
C ASP A 156 -17.25 -0.59 29.39
N ASP A 157 -17.33 0.70 29.67
CA ASP A 157 -16.14 1.38 30.12
C ASP A 157 -16.04 1.14 31.66
N SER A 158 -14.94 0.52 32.06
CA SER A 158 -14.64 0.20 33.46
C SER A 158 -14.38 1.44 34.34
N THR A 159 -14.62 2.63 33.83
CA THR A 159 -14.59 3.89 34.57
C THR A 159 -15.99 4.23 35.09
N PHE A 160 -16.07 4.96 36.21
CA PHE A 160 -17.32 5.35 36.91
C PHE A 160 -18.34 6.15 36.07
N VAL A 161 -18.01 6.47 34.83
CA VAL A 161 -18.91 7.14 33.89
C VAL A 161 -19.53 6.07 33.00
N ARG A 162 -20.80 5.76 33.19
CA ARG A 162 -21.54 4.86 32.30
C ARG A 162 -21.57 5.48 30.91
N ASP A 163 -20.86 4.87 29.96
CA ASP A 163 -21.12 5.10 28.55
C ASP A 163 -22.43 4.38 28.20
N ASN A 164 -23.56 5.11 28.19
CA ASN A 164 -24.86 4.56 27.85
C ASN A 164 -24.97 4.30 26.34
N THR A 165 -23.92 3.80 25.72
CA THR A 165 -23.88 3.47 24.31
C THR A 165 -23.63 1.98 24.09
N GLU A 166 -24.05 1.50 22.95
CA GLU A 166 -23.70 0.18 22.46
C GLU A 166 -23.11 0.29 21.06
N SER A 167 -22.20 -0.60 20.76
CA SER A 167 -21.49 -0.67 19.47
C SER A 167 -21.93 -1.86 18.65
N ASN A 168 -21.92 -1.69 17.36
CA ASN A 168 -22.04 -2.74 16.37
C ASN A 168 -20.93 -2.57 15.32
N PHE A 169 -20.47 -3.67 14.77
CA PHE A 169 -19.33 -3.68 13.87
C PHE A 169 -19.72 -4.22 12.50
N CYS A 170 -19.25 -3.57 11.45
CA CYS A 170 -19.42 -4.09 10.10
C CYS A 170 -18.79 -5.47 9.98
N LEU A 171 -19.55 -6.44 9.48
CA LEU A 171 -19.14 -7.83 9.32
C LEU A 171 -17.96 -8.02 8.36
N VAL A 172 -17.68 -7.03 7.50
CA VAL A 172 -16.65 -7.11 6.47
C VAL A 172 -15.38 -6.35 6.88
N CYS A 173 -15.50 -5.07 7.28
CA CYS A 173 -14.34 -4.20 7.52
C CYS A 173 -14.17 -3.82 9.00
N ASN A 174 -14.99 -4.33 9.89
CA ASN A 174 -14.97 -4.03 11.32
C ASN A 174 -15.16 -2.53 11.67
N HIS A 175 -15.79 -1.75 10.78
CA HIS A 175 -16.14 -0.38 11.08
C HIS A 175 -17.17 -0.32 12.21
N GLU A 176 -16.88 0.45 13.25
CA GLU A 176 -17.71 0.59 14.43
C GLU A 176 -18.80 1.66 14.20
N ILE A 177 -20.04 1.34 14.55
CA ILE A 177 -21.11 2.33 14.78
C ILE A 177 -21.56 2.27 16.22
N LYS A 178 -22.00 3.43 16.73
CA LYS A 178 -22.50 3.55 18.11
C LYS A 178 -23.90 4.12 18.11
N ARG A 179 -24.70 3.69 19.07
CA ARG A 179 -25.99 4.31 19.38
C ARG A 179 -26.16 4.42 20.89
N GLU A 180 -26.98 5.38 21.31
CA GLU A 180 -27.39 5.47 22.72
C GLU A 180 -28.33 4.31 23.05
N ILE A 181 -28.14 3.73 24.22
CA ILE A 181 -29.05 2.74 24.78
C ILE A 181 -30.28 3.47 25.22
N ASP A 182 -31.43 3.21 24.61
CA ASP A 182 -32.70 3.78 25.03
C ASP A 182 -33.09 3.18 26.41
N SER A 183 -32.80 3.94 27.45
CA SER A 183 -33.14 3.59 28.84
C SER A 183 -34.67 3.48 29.09
N SER A 184 -35.51 3.90 28.10
CA SER A 184 -36.97 3.78 28.19
C SER A 184 -37.46 2.40 27.73
N ALA A 185 -36.70 1.65 26.99
CA ALA A 185 -37.03 0.30 26.53
C ALA A 185 -36.61 -0.73 27.59
N GLY A 186 -37.19 -0.64 28.80
CA GLY A 186 -37.23 -1.70 29.84
C GLY A 186 -36.04 -2.66 29.86
N TYR A 187 -34.84 -2.15 30.20
CA TYR A 187 -33.78 -3.03 30.65
C TYR A 187 -34.28 -3.71 31.93
N ASP A 188 -34.35 -5.03 31.86
CA ASP A 188 -34.75 -5.85 32.99
C ASP A 188 -34.04 -5.37 34.27
N ILE A 189 -34.80 -5.13 35.31
CA ILE A 189 -34.35 -4.73 36.64
C ILE A 189 -33.21 -5.65 37.13
N GLU A 190 -33.18 -6.90 36.68
CA GLU A 190 -32.15 -7.90 36.95
C GLU A 190 -30.74 -7.46 36.47
N PHE A 191 -30.63 -6.78 35.33
CA PHE A 191 -29.32 -6.33 34.84
C PHE A 191 -28.82 -5.10 35.60
N ALA A 192 -29.71 -4.19 35.96
CA ALA A 192 -29.39 -3.02 36.77
C ALA A 192 -28.96 -3.40 38.21
N GLU A 193 -29.61 -4.42 38.78
CA GLU A 193 -29.19 -4.97 40.09
C GLU A 193 -27.83 -5.66 40.05
N TYR A 194 -27.52 -6.37 38.95
CA TYR A 194 -26.21 -7.03 38.77
C TYR A 194 -25.07 -6.01 38.63
N GLN A 195 -25.29 -4.95 37.88
CA GLN A 195 -24.33 -3.86 37.72
C GLN A 195 -24.12 -3.13 39.05
N PHE A 196 -25.21 -2.82 39.75
CA PHE A 196 -25.15 -2.17 41.09
C PHE A 196 -24.36 -3.01 42.11
N LEU A 197 -24.57 -4.34 42.11
CA LEU A 197 -23.83 -5.24 43.01
C LEU A 197 -22.34 -5.32 42.60
N ARG A 198 -22.03 -5.31 41.34
CA ARG A 198 -20.64 -5.28 40.87
C ARG A 198 -19.94 -3.99 41.25
N ASP A 199 -20.59 -2.85 41.09
CA ASP A 199 -20.04 -1.54 41.46
C ASP A 199 -19.82 -1.44 42.96
N ILE A 200 -20.71 -2.02 43.78
CA ILE A 200 -20.51 -2.12 45.24
C ILE A 200 -19.30 -3.01 45.58
N MET A 201 -19.12 -4.14 44.91
CA MET A 201 -17.97 -5.03 45.14
C MET A 201 -16.65 -4.34 44.81
N VAL A 202 -16.57 -3.64 43.69
CA VAL A 202 -15.39 -2.83 43.30
C VAL A 202 -15.10 -1.74 44.34
N TYR A 203 -16.14 -1.07 44.84
CA TYR A 203 -15.99 -0.03 45.89
C TYR A 203 -15.53 -0.62 47.22
N ILE A 204 -16.00 -1.80 47.57
CA ILE A 204 -15.56 -2.53 48.79
C ILE A 204 -14.08 -2.93 48.65
N ASP A 205 -13.67 -3.44 47.49
CA ASP A 205 -12.27 -3.82 47.26
C ASP A 205 -11.34 -2.61 47.33
N LEU A 206 -11.70 -1.47 46.78
CA LEU A 206 -10.94 -0.22 46.87
C LEU A 206 -10.84 0.28 48.32
N LEU A 207 -11.93 0.18 49.10
CA LEU A 207 -11.95 0.53 50.52
C LEU A 207 -11.05 -0.40 51.34
N LEU A 208 -11.09 -1.70 51.07
CA LEU A 208 -10.25 -2.68 51.73
C LEU A 208 -8.77 -2.44 51.42
N ASP A 209 -8.42 -2.16 50.18
CA ASP A 209 -7.06 -1.81 49.76
C ASP A 209 -6.57 -0.52 50.42
N ALA A 210 -7.42 0.50 50.56
CA ALA A 210 -7.08 1.74 51.25
C ALA A 210 -6.84 1.51 52.75
N ILE A 211 -7.66 0.68 53.40
CA ILE A 211 -7.54 0.36 54.84
C ILE A 211 -6.31 -0.52 55.08
N PHE A 212 -6.16 -1.61 54.35
CA PHE A 212 -5.06 -2.55 54.58
C PHE A 212 -3.73 -2.08 54.02
N GLY A 213 -3.74 -1.26 52.95
CA GLY A 213 -2.56 -0.58 52.42
C GLY A 213 -2.00 0.48 53.40
N ALA A 214 -2.85 1.11 54.20
CA ALA A 214 -2.44 2.04 55.24
C ALA A 214 -1.85 1.34 56.48
N ILE A 215 -2.18 0.07 56.72
CA ILE A 215 -1.66 -0.72 57.86
C ILE A 215 -0.26 -1.31 57.56
N LYS A 216 0.15 -1.38 56.28
CA LYS A 216 1.47 -1.89 55.86
C LYS A 216 2.55 -0.83 55.74
N ARG A 217 2.27 0.42 56.06
CA ARG A 217 3.24 1.52 56.22
C ARG A 217 3.45 1.84 57.71
#